data_eb5038e33e70ac049499418952151d5b
#
_entry.id   eb5038e33e70ac049499418952151d5b
#
_cell.length_a   1.000
_cell.length_b   1.000
_cell.length_c   1.000
_cell.angle_alpha   90.00
_cell.angle_beta   90.00
_cell.angle_gamma   90.00
#
_symmetry.space_group_name_H-M   'P 1'
#
loop_
_entity.id
_entity.type
_entity.pdbx_description
1 polymer ?
#
loop_
_entity_poly.entity_id
_entity_poly.type
_entity_poly.pdbx_seq_one_letter_code
_entity_poly.pdbx_strand_id
1 'polypeptide(L)'
;AASDVYKRQLRSNPALAEESARKAAFRLKTIRQIKEKGALRYHIHIRAGLEIQDAFFVPGKEILVHLPVPKEDYPSSNVRILRTSHNPFSLDTAHSPARTVAFRETLIKNEAFWVEYEYDSTIRYQQPDPALAGHKDGPQSAAAVVSPVPSDSDTGEVPPHICFTPFLRSLAADIIGGETNPLEKARNIYDYITTHIKYSFMKEYFMLPCIPEYCAVNRKGDCGVQALLFITLCRIAGIPARWQSGLSATPESIGPHDWAQFYVEPFGWLHADLSFGGSAFRAGDEERRAFYFCNLDPFRMVANTAFQAPLRPVKQGLRADPYDNQVGECEIDGTGLYGTQFHYYHKMIDIHPVP
;
A
#
# COMPACT_ATOMS: atom_id res chain seq x y z
N ALA A 1 0.96 21.19 -11.03
CA ALA A 1 -0.11 20.45 -11.66
C ALA A 1 -1.17 19.94 -10.68
N ALA A 2 -1.34 18.63 -10.41
CA ALA A 2 -2.44 18.16 -9.53
C ALA A 2 -2.35 18.72 -8.09
N SER A 3 -1.15 18.82 -7.52
CA SER A 3 -0.97 19.43 -6.20
C SER A 3 -1.28 20.92 -6.15
N ASP A 4 -1.09 21.62 -7.26
CA ASP A 4 -1.41 23.05 -7.35
C ASP A 4 -2.91 23.27 -7.57
N VAL A 5 -3.58 22.36 -8.29
CA VAL A 5 -5.04 22.31 -8.40
C VAL A 5 -5.65 22.02 -7.04
N TYR A 6 -5.16 21.02 -6.31
CA TYR A 6 -5.64 20.70 -4.96
C TYR A 6 -5.41 21.85 -3.98
N LYS A 7 -4.23 22.49 -4.00
CA LYS A 7 -3.97 23.69 -3.19
C LYS A 7 -4.90 24.86 -3.56
N ARG A 8 -5.21 25.03 -4.85
CA ARG A 8 -6.22 26.03 -5.28
C ARG A 8 -7.61 25.67 -4.78
N GLN A 9 -8.00 24.39 -4.87
CA GLN A 9 -9.28 23.91 -4.35
C GLN A 9 -9.40 24.11 -2.83
N LEU A 10 -8.34 23.83 -2.06
CA LEU A 10 -8.30 24.12 -0.62
C LEU A 10 -8.45 25.62 -0.33
N ARG A 11 -7.84 26.49 -1.15
CA ARG A 11 -7.97 27.96 -0.98
C ARG A 11 -9.33 28.47 -1.36
N SER A 12 -9.99 27.84 -2.31
CA SER A 12 -11.31 28.26 -2.82
C SER A 12 -12.49 27.56 -2.14
N ASN A 13 -12.24 26.52 -1.34
CA ASN A 13 -13.27 25.75 -0.64
C ASN A 13 -12.89 25.57 0.85
N PRO A 14 -13.39 26.43 1.74
CA PRO A 14 -13.10 26.37 3.18
C PRO A 14 -13.44 25.02 3.82
N ALA A 15 -14.52 24.35 3.40
CA ALA A 15 -14.94 23.07 3.94
C ALA A 15 -13.92 21.95 3.62
N LEU A 16 -13.34 21.93 2.43
CA LEU A 16 -12.27 21.01 2.07
C LEU A 16 -10.97 21.28 2.86
N ALA A 17 -10.69 22.56 3.14
CA ALA A 17 -9.54 22.96 3.93
C ALA A 17 -9.68 22.48 5.39
N GLU A 18 -10.87 22.67 5.96
CA GLU A 18 -11.20 22.22 7.32
C GLU A 18 -11.15 20.69 7.43
N GLU A 19 -11.74 19.97 6.50
CA GLU A 19 -11.67 18.50 6.44
C GLU A 19 -10.22 17.99 6.35
N SER A 20 -9.41 18.61 5.50
CA SER A 20 -7.99 18.27 5.36
C SER A 20 -7.21 18.52 6.66
N ALA A 21 -7.47 19.64 7.35
CA ALA A 21 -6.86 19.98 8.62
C ALA A 21 -7.29 19.00 9.73
N ARG A 22 -8.57 18.63 9.78
CA ARG A 22 -9.10 17.63 10.73
C ARG A 22 -8.46 16.27 10.54
N LYS A 23 -8.36 15.79 9.28
CA LYS A 23 -7.69 14.52 8.95
C LYS A 23 -6.20 14.53 9.34
N ALA A 24 -5.51 15.66 9.13
CA ALA A 24 -4.12 15.82 9.53
C ALA A 24 -3.95 15.82 11.06
N ALA A 25 -4.81 16.53 11.78
CA ALA A 25 -4.82 16.56 13.24
C ALA A 25 -5.10 15.17 13.85
N PHE A 26 -6.06 14.43 13.29
CA PHE A 26 -6.37 13.06 13.70
C PHE A 26 -5.16 12.15 13.55
N ARG A 27 -4.47 12.18 12.39
CA ARG A 27 -3.26 11.38 12.15
C ARG A 27 -2.14 11.75 13.12
N LEU A 28 -1.91 13.03 13.34
CA LEU A 28 -0.87 13.49 14.28
C LEU A 28 -1.17 13.04 15.72
N LYS A 29 -2.43 13.12 16.16
CA LYS A 29 -2.85 12.60 17.44
C LYS A 29 -2.58 11.09 17.56
N THR A 30 -2.92 10.32 16.54
CA THR A 30 -2.66 8.86 16.49
C THR A 30 -1.16 8.57 16.58
N ILE A 31 -0.33 9.29 15.83
CA ILE A 31 1.13 9.15 15.86
C ILE A 31 1.69 9.40 17.28
N ARG A 32 1.24 10.45 17.93
CA ARG A 32 1.66 10.75 19.30
C ARG A 32 1.26 9.67 20.30
N GLN A 33 0.05 9.12 20.14
CA GLN A 33 -0.40 7.98 20.96
C GLN A 33 0.46 6.71 20.71
N ILE A 34 0.87 6.44 19.47
CA ILE A 34 1.75 5.32 19.17
C ILE A 34 3.12 5.50 19.84
N LYS A 35 3.68 6.70 19.75
CA LYS A 35 4.97 7.03 20.39
C LYS A 35 4.91 6.92 21.91
N GLU A 36 3.83 7.40 22.51
CA GLU A 36 3.63 7.41 23.97
C GLU A 36 3.42 6.00 24.52
N LYS A 37 2.58 5.20 23.85
CA LYS A 37 2.18 3.86 24.32
C LYS A 37 3.13 2.74 23.82
N GLY A 38 4.01 3.02 22.85
CA GLY A 38 4.86 2.05 22.19
C GLY A 38 4.13 1.16 21.19
N ALA A 39 2.81 1.05 21.26
CA ALA A 39 1.97 0.32 20.31
C ALA A 39 0.54 0.84 20.28
N LEU A 40 -0.16 0.65 19.18
CA LEU A 40 -1.61 0.80 19.07
C LEU A 40 -2.19 -0.37 18.29
N ARG A 41 -3.34 -0.85 18.75
CA ARG A 41 -4.14 -1.87 18.08
C ARG A 41 -5.54 -1.36 17.83
N TYR A 42 -6.05 -1.59 16.64
CA TYR A 42 -7.43 -1.31 16.25
C TYR A 42 -8.09 -2.57 15.74
N HIS A 43 -9.33 -2.78 16.13
CA HIS A 43 -10.24 -3.69 15.46
C HIS A 43 -10.94 -2.94 14.34
N ILE A 44 -10.99 -3.51 13.14
CA ILE A 44 -11.50 -2.85 11.93
C ILE A 44 -12.44 -3.82 11.22
N HIS A 45 -13.67 -3.37 10.94
CA HIS A 45 -14.71 -4.12 10.28
C HIS A 45 -15.17 -3.37 9.02
N ILE A 46 -14.99 -3.99 7.85
CA ILE A 46 -15.23 -3.37 6.54
C ILE A 46 -16.14 -4.28 5.70
N ARG A 47 -17.00 -3.65 4.90
CA ARG A 47 -17.61 -4.27 3.72
C ARG A 47 -16.98 -3.65 2.47
N ALA A 48 -16.43 -4.49 1.61
CA ALA A 48 -15.85 -4.12 0.32
C ALA A 48 -16.64 -4.80 -0.81
N GLY A 49 -16.81 -4.13 -1.94
CA GLY A 49 -17.54 -4.73 -3.06
C GLY A 49 -17.37 -3.96 -4.35
N LEU A 50 -17.87 -4.55 -5.42
CA LEU A 50 -17.99 -3.94 -6.74
C LEU A 50 -19.33 -4.26 -7.38
N GLU A 51 -19.74 -3.39 -8.30
CA GLU A 51 -20.98 -3.50 -9.09
C GLU A 51 -20.66 -3.13 -10.54
N ILE A 52 -21.12 -3.96 -11.48
CA ILE A 52 -20.90 -3.70 -12.91
C ILE A 52 -21.79 -2.52 -13.32
N GLN A 53 -21.27 -1.61 -14.14
CA GLN A 53 -22.07 -0.57 -14.76
C GLN A 53 -23.11 -1.20 -15.70
N ASP A 54 -24.35 -0.72 -15.69
CA ASP A 54 -25.45 -1.25 -16.50
C ASP A 54 -25.11 -1.38 -17.99
N ALA A 55 -24.31 -0.46 -18.51
CA ALA A 55 -23.86 -0.47 -19.91
C ALA A 55 -22.95 -1.67 -20.26
N PHE A 56 -22.37 -2.33 -19.26
CA PHE A 56 -21.45 -3.47 -19.43
C PHE A 56 -22.04 -4.78 -18.87
N PHE A 57 -23.23 -4.72 -18.29
CA PHE A 57 -23.93 -5.90 -17.81
C PHE A 57 -24.47 -6.72 -18.98
N VAL A 58 -24.13 -8.00 -19.06
CA VAL A 58 -24.56 -8.90 -20.14
C VAL A 58 -25.26 -10.12 -19.54
N PRO A 59 -26.60 -10.18 -19.56
CA PRO A 59 -27.35 -11.30 -19.01
C PRO A 59 -27.00 -12.64 -19.68
N GLY A 60 -26.95 -13.71 -18.88
CA GLY A 60 -26.65 -15.06 -19.34
C GLY A 60 -25.18 -15.37 -19.53
N LYS A 61 -24.29 -14.39 -19.32
CA LYS A 61 -22.83 -14.59 -19.38
C LYS A 61 -22.26 -14.99 -18.03
N GLU A 62 -21.14 -15.72 -18.04
CA GLU A 62 -20.39 -16.03 -16.82
C GLU A 62 -19.56 -14.83 -16.39
N ILE A 63 -19.60 -14.49 -15.11
CA ILE A 63 -18.72 -13.52 -14.49
C ILE A 63 -17.78 -14.22 -13.50
N LEU A 64 -16.52 -13.80 -13.50
CA LEU A 64 -15.55 -14.08 -12.46
C LEU A 64 -15.20 -12.76 -11.75
N VAL A 65 -15.41 -12.73 -10.44
CA VAL A 65 -15.10 -11.56 -9.60
C VAL A 65 -14.11 -11.96 -8.53
N HIS A 66 -13.08 -11.14 -8.33
CA HIS A 66 -12.14 -11.22 -7.22
C HIS A 66 -12.26 -9.98 -6.35
N LEU A 67 -12.53 -10.16 -5.05
CA LEU A 67 -12.50 -9.08 -4.08
C LEU A 67 -11.33 -9.27 -3.11
N PRO A 68 -10.49 -8.23 -2.89
CA PRO A 68 -9.39 -8.31 -1.94
C PRO A 68 -9.90 -8.45 -0.51
N VAL A 69 -9.21 -9.29 0.25
CA VAL A 69 -9.46 -9.48 1.67
C VAL A 69 -8.15 -9.41 2.47
N PRO A 70 -8.20 -9.05 3.76
CA PRO A 70 -6.99 -8.91 4.57
C PRO A 70 -6.18 -10.20 4.62
N LYS A 71 -4.85 -10.06 4.63
CA LYS A 71 -3.89 -11.14 4.89
C LYS A 71 -3.55 -11.21 6.37
N GLU A 72 -3.12 -12.39 6.83
CA GLU A 72 -2.41 -12.56 8.11
C GLU A 72 -0.93 -12.18 7.92
N ASP A 73 -0.69 -10.88 7.72
CA ASP A 73 0.64 -10.30 7.54
C ASP A 73 0.71 -8.95 8.24
N TYR A 74 1.79 -8.71 9.00
CA TYR A 74 1.93 -7.50 9.80
C TYR A 74 1.68 -6.23 8.95
N PRO A 75 0.83 -5.30 9.42
CA PRO A 75 0.23 -5.18 10.76
C PRO A 75 -1.09 -5.92 10.98
N SER A 76 -1.66 -6.61 9.97
CA SER A 76 -2.97 -7.28 10.04
C SER A 76 -2.87 -8.66 10.71
N SER A 77 -3.84 -8.96 11.56
CA SER A 77 -3.97 -10.23 12.26
C SER A 77 -5.43 -10.52 12.64
N ASN A 78 -5.74 -11.73 13.10
CA ASN A 78 -7.09 -12.15 13.51
C ASN A 78 -8.15 -11.91 12.43
N VAL A 79 -7.79 -12.19 11.17
CA VAL A 79 -8.64 -11.96 10.02
C VAL A 79 -9.81 -12.93 9.99
N ARG A 80 -11.04 -12.42 9.91
CA ARG A 80 -12.26 -13.21 9.75
C ARG A 80 -13.09 -12.70 8.58
N ILE A 81 -13.51 -13.62 7.70
CA ILE A 81 -14.50 -13.34 6.68
C ILE A 81 -15.87 -13.66 7.31
N LEU A 82 -16.75 -12.66 7.36
CA LEU A 82 -18.02 -12.75 8.09
C LEU A 82 -19.18 -13.15 7.19
N ARG A 83 -19.30 -12.44 6.06
CA ARG A 83 -20.42 -12.61 5.11
C ARG A 83 -19.99 -12.27 3.70
N THR A 84 -20.69 -12.84 2.73
CA THR A 84 -20.52 -12.57 1.29
C THR A 84 -21.88 -12.40 0.64
N SER A 85 -21.95 -11.65 -0.46
CA SER A 85 -23.18 -11.46 -1.24
C SER A 85 -23.66 -12.74 -1.93
N HIS A 86 -22.71 -13.53 -2.41
CA HIS A 86 -22.92 -14.79 -3.14
C HIS A 86 -22.11 -15.91 -2.48
N ASN A 87 -22.38 -17.15 -2.83
CA ASN A 87 -21.55 -18.26 -2.38
C ASN A 87 -20.13 -18.12 -2.97
N PRO A 88 -19.07 -18.08 -2.17
CA PRO A 88 -17.73 -17.99 -2.70
C PRO A 88 -17.37 -19.22 -3.54
N PHE A 89 -16.82 -18.97 -4.74
CA PHE A 89 -16.22 -20.03 -5.55
C PHE A 89 -14.89 -20.49 -4.92
N SER A 90 -14.10 -19.54 -4.41
CA SER A 90 -12.87 -19.82 -3.67
C SER A 90 -12.53 -18.70 -2.69
N LEU A 91 -11.76 -19.04 -1.68
CA LEU A 91 -11.12 -18.12 -0.75
C LEU A 91 -9.64 -18.50 -0.63
N ASP A 92 -8.76 -17.56 -0.93
CA ASP A 92 -7.32 -17.78 -0.80
C ASP A 92 -6.88 -17.97 0.66
N THR A 93 -5.76 -18.66 0.83
CA THR A 93 -5.14 -18.83 2.15
C THR A 93 -4.74 -17.47 2.75
N ALA A 94 -4.62 -17.43 4.08
CA ALA A 94 -4.28 -16.21 4.81
C ALA A 94 -2.93 -15.57 4.39
N HIS A 95 -2.03 -16.37 3.80
CA HIS A 95 -0.68 -15.94 3.40
C HIS A 95 -0.48 -15.83 1.88
N SER A 96 -1.54 -15.96 1.08
CA SER A 96 -1.44 -15.80 -0.38
C SER A 96 -0.85 -14.42 -0.74
N PRO A 97 0.03 -14.31 -1.75
CA PRO A 97 0.69 -13.05 -2.12
C PRO A 97 -0.30 -11.92 -2.47
N ALA A 98 -1.41 -12.26 -3.14
CA ALA A 98 -2.58 -11.41 -3.35
C ALA A 98 -3.80 -12.19 -2.87
N ARG A 99 -4.36 -11.84 -1.71
CA ARG A 99 -5.45 -12.60 -1.08
C ARG A 99 -6.80 -12.10 -1.55
N THR A 100 -7.61 -13.00 -2.13
CA THR A 100 -8.97 -12.69 -2.58
C THR A 100 -10.00 -13.72 -2.11
N VAL A 101 -11.25 -13.29 -2.05
CA VAL A 101 -12.42 -14.15 -2.22
C VAL A 101 -12.87 -14.02 -3.67
N ALA A 102 -13.14 -15.14 -4.33
CA ALA A 102 -13.61 -15.17 -5.72
C ALA A 102 -15.05 -15.66 -5.82
N PHE A 103 -15.78 -15.08 -6.75
CA PHE A 103 -17.16 -15.48 -7.13
C PHE A 103 -17.18 -15.84 -8.60
N ARG A 104 -17.91 -16.90 -8.93
CA ARG A 104 -18.17 -17.31 -10.31
C ARG A 104 -19.66 -17.58 -10.46
N GLU A 105 -20.33 -16.77 -11.27
CA GLU A 105 -21.78 -16.78 -11.38
C GLU A 105 -22.22 -16.57 -12.83
N THR A 106 -23.42 -17.07 -13.18
CA THR A 106 -24.11 -16.63 -14.40
C THR A 106 -24.90 -15.36 -14.10
N LEU A 107 -24.65 -14.29 -14.83
CA LEU A 107 -25.33 -13.00 -14.65
C LEU A 107 -26.81 -13.11 -15.00
N ILE A 108 -27.68 -13.01 -14.00
CA ILE A 108 -29.16 -12.99 -14.16
C ILE A 108 -29.67 -11.56 -13.88
N LYS A 109 -29.16 -10.95 -12.81
CA LYS A 109 -29.45 -9.59 -12.39
C LYS A 109 -28.14 -8.85 -12.15
N ASN A 110 -28.15 -7.53 -12.32
CA ASN A 110 -27.03 -6.69 -11.96
C ASN A 110 -27.07 -6.40 -10.45
N GLU A 111 -26.40 -7.24 -9.68
CA GLU A 111 -26.31 -7.13 -8.22
C GLU A 111 -24.85 -6.98 -7.83
N ALA A 112 -24.59 -6.20 -6.77
CA ALA A 112 -23.23 -5.97 -6.29
C ALA A 112 -22.63 -7.25 -5.69
N PHE A 113 -21.39 -7.54 -6.03
CA PHE A 113 -20.55 -8.53 -5.35
C PHE A 113 -19.87 -7.88 -4.18
N TRP A 114 -20.00 -8.45 -2.99
CA TRP A 114 -19.35 -7.89 -1.80
C TRP A 114 -18.93 -8.97 -0.82
N VAL A 115 -17.93 -8.60 -0.01
CA VAL A 115 -17.45 -9.36 1.14
C VAL A 115 -17.41 -8.46 2.36
N GLU A 116 -17.74 -9.01 3.52
CA GLU A 116 -17.65 -8.37 4.81
C GLU A 116 -16.64 -9.12 5.65
N TYR A 117 -15.65 -8.40 6.19
CA TYR A 117 -14.55 -8.96 6.95
C TYR A 117 -14.15 -8.04 8.08
N GLU A 118 -13.52 -8.63 9.08
CA GLU A 118 -12.89 -7.92 10.17
C GLU A 118 -11.47 -8.41 10.39
N TYR A 119 -10.66 -7.56 10.98
CA TYR A 119 -9.27 -7.85 11.33
C TYR A 119 -8.79 -6.89 12.41
N ASP A 120 -7.71 -7.29 13.08
CA ASP A 120 -6.97 -6.40 13.98
C ASP A 120 -5.75 -5.85 13.24
N SER A 121 -5.51 -4.56 13.39
CA SER A 121 -4.28 -3.92 12.92
C SER A 121 -3.47 -3.43 14.12
N THR A 122 -2.27 -3.99 14.30
CA THR A 122 -1.40 -3.67 15.43
C THR A 122 -0.11 -3.04 14.93
N ILE A 123 0.14 -1.80 15.32
CA ILE A 123 1.41 -1.12 15.03
C ILE A 123 2.21 -0.98 16.32
N ARG A 124 3.50 -1.37 16.25
CA ARG A 124 4.49 -1.11 17.30
C ARG A 124 5.41 0.00 16.84
N TYR A 125 5.66 0.98 17.70
CA TYR A 125 6.57 2.06 17.41
C TYR A 125 7.99 1.54 17.27
N GLN A 126 8.63 1.91 16.16
CA GLN A 126 10.01 1.59 15.86
C GLN A 126 10.84 2.87 15.87
N GLN A 127 11.90 2.86 16.65
CA GLN A 127 12.91 3.93 16.67
C GLN A 127 14.31 3.29 16.60
N PRO A 128 14.69 2.79 15.41
CA PRO A 128 15.96 2.13 15.24
C PRO A 128 17.11 3.09 15.51
N ASP A 129 18.10 2.62 16.29
CA ASP A 129 19.35 3.37 16.55
C ASP A 129 20.31 3.16 15.36
N PRO A 130 20.70 4.21 14.65
CA PRO A 130 21.66 4.09 13.55
C PRO A 130 22.98 3.44 13.97
N ALA A 131 23.44 3.65 15.21
CA ALA A 131 24.68 3.05 15.70
C ALA A 131 24.64 1.51 15.75
N LEU A 132 23.46 0.89 15.78
CA LEU A 132 23.28 -0.56 15.80
C LEU A 132 22.99 -1.14 14.40
N ALA A 133 22.71 -0.28 13.41
CA ALA A 133 22.30 -0.71 12.08
C ALA A 133 23.44 -1.44 11.33
N GLY A 134 23.12 -2.61 10.76
CA GLY A 134 24.07 -3.46 10.05
C GLY A 134 24.86 -4.44 10.95
N HIS A 135 24.61 -4.44 12.26
CA HIS A 135 25.24 -5.36 13.21
C HIS A 135 24.32 -6.55 13.51
N LYS A 136 24.75 -7.77 13.13
CA LYS A 136 23.95 -9.00 13.34
C LYS A 136 23.69 -9.33 14.81
N ASP A 137 24.60 -8.92 15.70
CA ASP A 137 24.58 -9.28 17.13
C ASP A 137 23.91 -8.22 18.02
N GLY A 138 23.19 -7.27 17.43
CA GLY A 138 22.44 -6.27 18.17
C GLY A 138 21.14 -6.83 18.80
N PRO A 139 20.56 -6.09 19.78
CA PRO A 139 19.28 -6.50 20.37
C PRO A 139 18.19 -6.51 19.30
N GLN A 140 17.65 -7.70 19.02
CA GLN A 140 16.55 -7.84 18.05
C GLN A 140 15.31 -7.07 18.51
N SER A 141 14.74 -6.27 17.65
CA SER A 141 13.45 -5.64 17.94
C SER A 141 12.37 -6.73 18.06
N ALA A 142 11.37 -6.49 18.91
CA ALA A 142 10.23 -7.42 19.04
C ALA A 142 9.47 -7.62 17.71
N ALA A 143 9.65 -6.71 16.73
CA ALA A 143 9.10 -6.84 15.38
C ALA A 143 9.97 -7.76 14.49
N ALA A 144 11.29 -7.85 14.73
CA ALA A 144 12.19 -8.70 13.97
C ALA A 144 11.88 -10.21 14.16
N VAL A 145 11.32 -10.57 15.31
CA VAL A 145 11.01 -11.97 15.66
C VAL A 145 9.83 -12.54 14.85
N VAL A 146 8.99 -11.70 14.25
CA VAL A 146 7.73 -12.11 13.58
C VAL A 146 7.84 -12.11 12.05
N SER A 147 8.89 -11.50 11.49
CA SER A 147 9.01 -11.33 10.03
C SER A 147 10.06 -12.26 9.43
N PRO A 148 9.78 -12.90 8.28
CA PRO A 148 10.76 -13.74 7.61
C PRO A 148 12.00 -12.93 7.24
N VAL A 149 13.17 -13.55 7.30
CA VAL A 149 14.42 -12.97 6.78
C VAL A 149 14.28 -12.69 5.28
N PRO A 150 15.02 -11.70 4.73
CA PRO A 150 14.99 -11.42 3.30
C PRO A 150 15.39 -12.64 2.47
N SER A 151 14.78 -12.72 1.28
CA SER A 151 15.09 -13.69 0.24
C SER A 151 15.72 -13.01 -0.97
N ASP A 152 16.20 -13.78 -1.94
CA ASP A 152 16.74 -13.25 -3.19
C ASP A 152 15.71 -12.38 -3.95
N SER A 153 14.42 -12.67 -3.79
CA SER A 153 13.35 -11.87 -4.39
C SER A 153 13.23 -10.45 -3.81
N ASP A 154 13.84 -10.19 -2.65
CA ASP A 154 13.82 -8.89 -1.99
C ASP A 154 15.00 -7.98 -2.38
N THR A 155 15.92 -8.48 -3.22
CA THR A 155 17.14 -7.78 -3.63
C THR A 155 17.29 -7.61 -5.15
N GLY A 156 16.58 -8.42 -5.95
CA GLY A 156 16.67 -8.46 -7.41
C GLY A 156 15.75 -7.48 -8.14
N GLU A 157 15.85 -7.47 -9.46
CA GLU A 157 14.96 -6.74 -10.37
C GLU A 157 13.66 -7.52 -10.61
N VAL A 158 12.57 -6.80 -10.86
CA VAL A 158 11.27 -7.34 -11.29
C VAL A 158 10.62 -6.33 -12.25
N PRO A 159 11.07 -6.25 -13.51
CA PRO A 159 10.52 -5.31 -14.49
C PRO A 159 9.04 -5.56 -14.77
N PRO A 160 8.27 -4.52 -15.09
CA PRO A 160 8.63 -3.09 -15.13
C PRO A 160 8.59 -2.38 -13.78
N HIS A 161 8.24 -3.09 -12.69
CA HIS A 161 8.01 -2.52 -11.36
C HIS A 161 9.32 -2.17 -10.64
N ILE A 162 10.36 -2.98 -10.81
CA ILE A 162 11.67 -2.77 -10.20
C ILE A 162 12.74 -2.99 -11.28
N CYS A 163 13.43 -1.93 -11.67
CA CYS A 163 14.43 -1.94 -12.74
C CYS A 163 15.71 -1.23 -12.28
N PHE A 164 16.89 -1.81 -12.55
CA PHE A 164 18.18 -1.24 -12.16
C PHE A 164 18.88 -0.57 -13.36
N THR A 165 18.22 0.44 -13.93
CA THR A 165 18.79 1.16 -15.07
C THR A 165 20.07 1.92 -14.71
N PRO A 166 20.95 2.25 -15.68
CA PRO A 166 22.13 3.07 -15.42
C PRO A 166 21.79 4.40 -14.76
N PHE A 167 20.68 5.03 -15.16
CA PHE A 167 20.19 6.27 -14.55
C PHE A 167 19.84 6.09 -13.07
N LEU A 168 19.08 5.04 -12.71
CA LEU A 168 18.68 4.78 -11.31
C LEU A 168 19.89 4.38 -10.45
N ARG A 169 20.88 3.67 -11.02
CA ARG A 169 22.14 3.39 -10.32
C ARG A 169 22.94 4.67 -10.02
N SER A 170 23.04 5.58 -10.99
CA SER A 170 23.68 6.89 -10.77
C SER A 170 22.91 7.71 -9.74
N LEU A 171 21.59 7.79 -9.85
CA LEU A 171 20.74 8.50 -8.90
C LEU A 171 20.89 7.95 -7.48
N ALA A 172 20.92 6.63 -7.30
CA ALA A 172 21.13 6.02 -5.99
C ALA A 172 22.51 6.40 -5.42
N ALA A 173 23.56 6.36 -6.25
CA ALA A 173 24.90 6.75 -5.83
C ALA A 173 24.97 8.24 -5.42
N ASP A 174 24.32 9.12 -6.17
CA ASP A 174 24.26 10.56 -5.86
C ASP A 174 23.51 10.85 -4.55
N ILE A 175 22.40 10.14 -4.30
CA ILE A 175 21.60 10.31 -3.06
C ILE A 175 22.34 9.79 -1.83
N ILE A 176 23.01 8.65 -1.96
CA ILE A 176 23.71 7.97 -0.87
C ILE A 176 25.04 8.66 -0.58
N GLY A 177 25.74 9.12 -1.62
CA GLY A 177 27.09 9.67 -1.49
C GLY A 177 28.05 8.64 -0.88
N GLY A 178 28.74 9.03 0.17
CA GLY A 178 29.67 8.16 0.91
C GLY A 178 29.09 7.40 2.10
N GLU A 179 27.74 7.43 2.29
CA GLU A 179 27.08 6.78 3.43
C GLU A 179 27.22 5.25 3.36
N THR A 180 27.61 4.62 4.46
CA THR A 180 27.79 3.17 4.58
C THR A 180 26.71 2.50 5.43
N ASN A 181 26.13 3.25 6.37
CA ASN A 181 25.08 2.74 7.26
C ASN A 181 23.79 2.44 6.50
N PRO A 182 23.26 1.21 6.54
CA PRO A 182 22.09 0.83 5.75
C PRO A 182 20.82 1.60 6.14
N LEU A 183 20.64 1.97 7.40
CA LEU A 183 19.49 2.75 7.86
C LEU A 183 19.57 4.19 7.34
N GLU A 184 20.74 4.80 7.38
CA GLU A 184 20.93 6.17 6.88
C GLU A 184 20.87 6.23 5.34
N LYS A 185 21.37 5.21 4.62
CA LYS A 185 21.12 5.09 3.17
C LYS A 185 19.62 5.09 2.84
N ALA A 186 18.84 4.27 3.56
CA ALA A 186 17.40 4.22 3.37
C ALA A 186 16.73 5.57 3.73
N ARG A 187 17.23 6.26 4.76
CA ARG A 187 16.75 7.60 5.14
C ARG A 187 17.03 8.62 4.04
N ASN A 188 18.24 8.64 3.50
CA ASN A 188 18.59 9.56 2.41
C ASN A 188 17.69 9.36 1.19
N ILE A 189 17.38 8.09 0.85
CA ILE A 189 16.45 7.74 -0.23
C ILE A 189 15.01 8.20 0.10
N TYR A 190 14.55 7.98 1.32
CA TYR A 190 13.24 8.43 1.79
C TYR A 190 13.13 9.96 1.74
N ASP A 191 14.15 10.65 2.23
CA ASP A 191 14.20 12.11 2.25
C ASP A 191 14.19 12.69 0.83
N TYR A 192 14.98 12.12 -0.09
CA TYR A 192 14.96 12.50 -1.49
C TYR A 192 13.55 12.37 -2.08
N ILE A 193 12.89 11.22 -1.92
CA ILE A 193 11.58 10.98 -2.52
C ILE A 193 10.53 11.91 -1.92
N THR A 194 10.46 12.01 -0.60
CA THR A 194 9.43 12.80 0.08
C THR A 194 9.55 14.30 -0.20
N THR A 195 10.75 14.79 -0.52
CA THR A 195 10.99 16.21 -0.80
C THR A 195 10.96 16.56 -2.29
N HIS A 196 11.37 15.66 -3.19
CA HIS A 196 11.50 15.93 -4.62
C HIS A 196 10.38 15.37 -5.48
N ILE A 197 9.70 14.30 -5.06
CA ILE A 197 8.64 13.67 -5.84
C ILE A 197 7.28 14.23 -5.43
N LYS A 198 6.51 14.75 -6.39
CA LYS A 198 5.15 15.25 -6.16
C LYS A 198 4.15 14.11 -6.29
N TYR A 199 3.18 14.05 -5.37
CA TYR A 199 2.05 13.15 -5.55
C TYR A 199 1.23 13.55 -6.77
N SER A 200 0.94 12.58 -7.64
CA SER A 200 0.15 12.79 -8.84
C SER A 200 -0.62 11.51 -9.15
N PHE A 201 -1.82 11.66 -9.69
CA PHE A 201 -2.54 10.54 -10.26
C PHE A 201 -1.73 9.90 -11.40
N MET A 202 -1.71 8.56 -11.44
CA MET A 202 -1.04 7.77 -12.46
C MET A 202 -2.06 7.04 -13.33
N LYS A 203 -1.67 6.79 -14.57
CA LYS A 203 -2.35 5.84 -15.46
C LYS A 203 -1.90 4.41 -15.15
N GLU A 204 -2.47 3.46 -15.84
CA GLU A 204 -2.12 2.05 -15.75
C GLU A 204 -0.59 1.83 -15.83
N TYR A 205 -0.02 1.12 -14.89
CA TYR A 205 1.43 0.94 -14.78
C TYR A 205 2.02 0.12 -15.91
N PHE A 206 1.24 -0.80 -16.50
CA PHE A 206 1.70 -1.60 -17.65
C PHE A 206 2.06 -0.76 -18.88
N MET A 207 1.65 0.52 -18.93
CA MET A 207 2.05 1.46 -19.99
C MET A 207 3.47 2.00 -19.81
N LEU A 208 4.12 1.72 -18.68
CA LEU A 208 5.45 2.23 -18.33
C LEU A 208 6.49 1.11 -18.44
N PRO A 209 7.53 1.27 -19.24
CA PRO A 209 8.57 0.24 -19.38
C PRO A 209 9.44 0.07 -18.13
N CYS A 210 9.59 1.13 -17.34
CA CYS A 210 10.27 1.14 -16.05
C CYS A 210 9.62 2.19 -15.15
N ILE A 211 8.81 1.74 -14.22
CA ILE A 211 8.01 2.59 -13.33
C ILE A 211 8.89 3.47 -12.44
N PRO A 212 9.95 2.95 -11.77
CA PRO A 212 10.83 3.76 -10.92
C PRO A 212 11.56 4.87 -11.69
N GLU A 213 12.05 4.58 -12.90
CA GLU A 213 12.73 5.59 -13.72
C GLU A 213 11.78 6.68 -14.18
N TYR A 214 10.56 6.30 -14.59
CA TYR A 214 9.50 7.26 -14.90
C TYR A 214 9.24 8.21 -13.72
N CYS A 215 9.15 7.67 -12.49
CA CYS A 215 8.96 8.45 -11.27
C CYS A 215 10.10 9.45 -11.05
N ALA A 216 11.34 8.98 -11.12
CA ALA A 216 12.53 9.77 -10.85
C ALA A 216 12.72 10.89 -11.88
N VAL A 217 12.59 10.59 -13.17
CA VAL A 217 12.75 11.55 -14.28
C VAL A 217 11.65 12.61 -14.25
N ASN A 218 10.40 12.20 -14.07
CA ASN A 218 9.26 13.12 -14.09
C ASN A 218 8.98 13.79 -12.74
N ARG A 219 9.65 13.36 -11.66
CA ARG A 219 9.47 13.85 -10.28
C ARG A 219 8.02 13.85 -9.83
N LYS A 220 7.28 12.81 -10.22
CA LYS A 220 5.88 12.62 -9.86
C LYS A 220 5.50 11.13 -9.84
N GLY A 221 4.58 10.79 -8.95
CA GLY A 221 4.00 9.46 -8.83
C GLY A 221 2.90 9.42 -7.79
N ASP A 222 2.04 8.41 -7.85
CA ASP A 222 1.11 8.08 -6.77
C ASP A 222 1.82 7.31 -5.65
N CYS A 223 1.07 6.72 -4.71
CA CYS A 223 1.66 5.98 -3.59
C CYS A 223 2.49 4.78 -4.07
N GLY A 224 1.96 4.01 -5.02
CA GLY A 224 2.63 2.83 -5.55
C GLY A 224 3.90 3.16 -6.32
N VAL A 225 3.83 4.13 -7.22
CA VAL A 225 5.00 4.57 -8.02
C VAL A 225 6.13 5.11 -7.12
N GLN A 226 5.78 5.85 -6.07
CA GLN A 226 6.77 6.33 -5.08
C GLN A 226 7.36 5.19 -4.25
N ALA A 227 6.54 4.22 -3.84
CA ALA A 227 7.01 3.03 -3.13
C ALA A 227 7.96 2.18 -4.00
N LEU A 228 7.62 1.98 -5.28
CA LEU A 228 8.47 1.26 -6.23
C LEU A 228 9.82 1.96 -6.47
N LEU A 229 9.85 3.29 -6.53
CA LEU A 229 11.11 4.03 -6.60
C LEU A 229 11.96 3.80 -5.35
N PHE A 230 11.36 3.88 -4.16
CA PHE A 230 12.06 3.63 -2.89
C PHE A 230 12.63 2.20 -2.84
N ILE A 231 11.82 1.20 -3.16
CA ILE A 231 12.24 -0.21 -3.18
C ILE A 231 13.41 -0.40 -4.15
N THR A 232 13.31 0.17 -5.34
CA THR A 232 14.36 0.06 -6.36
C THR A 232 15.67 0.68 -5.90
N LEU A 233 15.64 1.90 -5.37
CA LEU A 233 16.85 2.59 -4.90
C LEU A 233 17.46 1.87 -3.66
N CYS A 234 16.64 1.35 -2.75
CA CYS A 234 17.10 0.53 -1.63
C CYS A 234 17.81 -0.74 -2.12
N ARG A 235 17.22 -1.47 -3.06
CA ARG A 235 17.82 -2.69 -3.63
C ARG A 235 19.13 -2.40 -4.34
N ILE A 236 19.21 -1.32 -5.11
CA ILE A 236 20.47 -0.85 -5.73
C ILE A 236 21.53 -0.54 -4.66
N ALA A 237 21.12 0.01 -3.52
CA ALA A 237 21.98 0.32 -2.38
C ALA A 237 22.39 -0.90 -1.54
N GLY A 238 21.94 -2.12 -1.90
CA GLY A 238 22.18 -3.36 -1.16
C GLY A 238 21.27 -3.56 0.05
N ILE A 239 20.16 -2.81 0.15
CA ILE A 239 19.17 -2.93 1.23
C ILE A 239 18.00 -3.75 0.69
N PRO A 240 17.69 -4.93 1.26
CA PRO A 240 16.51 -5.69 0.87
C PRO A 240 15.25 -4.86 1.09
N ALA A 241 14.37 -4.83 0.09
CA ALA A 241 13.15 -4.05 0.16
C ALA A 241 12.02 -4.73 -0.61
N ARG A 242 10.78 -4.58 -0.15
CA ARG A 242 9.62 -5.26 -0.72
C ARG A 242 8.36 -4.41 -0.65
N TRP A 243 7.35 -4.86 -1.36
CA TRP A 243 6.07 -4.23 -1.54
C TRP A 243 5.05 -4.70 -0.49
N GLN A 244 4.21 -3.76 -0.03
CA GLN A 244 2.93 -4.07 0.59
C GLN A 244 1.86 -3.10 0.05
N SER A 245 0.66 -3.60 -0.18
CA SER A 245 -0.49 -2.81 -0.61
C SER A 245 -1.81 -3.35 -0.08
N GLY A 246 -2.82 -2.53 -0.18
CA GLY A 246 -4.18 -2.81 0.25
C GLY A 246 -4.95 -1.52 0.49
N LEU A 247 -5.38 -1.26 1.71
CA LEU A 247 -6.18 -0.08 2.04
C LEU A 247 -5.55 0.76 3.15
N SER A 248 -5.74 2.07 3.05
CA SER A 248 -5.73 2.97 4.19
C SER A 248 -7.18 3.12 4.68
N ALA A 249 -7.50 2.62 5.87
CA ALA A 249 -8.85 2.48 6.40
C ALA A 249 -9.00 3.27 7.70
N THR A 250 -9.08 4.59 7.59
CA THR A 250 -9.33 5.48 8.75
C THR A 250 -10.83 5.54 9.08
N PRO A 251 -11.22 6.00 10.27
CA PRO A 251 -12.64 6.20 10.60
C PRO A 251 -13.40 7.08 9.61
N GLU A 252 -12.69 7.99 8.95
CA GLU A 252 -13.30 8.99 8.07
C GLU A 252 -13.21 8.65 6.58
N SER A 253 -12.30 7.75 6.19
CA SER A 253 -12.10 7.41 4.78
C SER A 253 -11.39 6.09 4.59
N ILE A 254 -11.81 5.33 3.58
CA ILE A 254 -11.15 4.12 3.13
C ILE A 254 -10.76 4.31 1.66
N GLY A 255 -9.55 3.93 1.31
CA GLY A 255 -9.10 3.96 -0.08
C GLY A 255 -7.87 3.10 -0.32
N PRO A 256 -7.61 2.78 -1.60
CA PRO A 256 -6.40 2.06 -2.02
C PRO A 256 -5.14 2.77 -1.54
N HIS A 257 -4.16 1.99 -1.09
CA HIS A 257 -2.90 2.56 -0.64
C HIS A 257 -1.75 1.54 -0.71
N ASP A 258 -0.58 2.07 -1.02
CA ASP A 258 0.66 1.33 -1.20
C ASP A 258 1.76 1.92 -0.35
N TRP A 259 2.65 1.05 0.14
CA TRP A 259 3.83 1.43 0.92
C TRP A 259 4.94 0.42 0.72
N ALA A 260 6.13 0.75 1.22
CA ALA A 260 7.30 -0.10 1.14
C ALA A 260 7.68 -0.68 2.51
N GLN A 261 8.38 -1.82 2.47
CA GLN A 261 9.16 -2.34 3.56
C GLN A 261 10.62 -2.42 3.14
N PHE A 262 11.54 -2.21 4.09
CA PHE A 262 12.96 -2.39 3.90
C PHE A 262 13.57 -3.07 5.13
N TYR A 263 14.63 -3.85 4.91
CA TYR A 263 15.21 -4.68 5.97
C TYR A 263 16.55 -4.14 6.44
N VAL A 264 16.68 -3.95 7.74
CA VAL A 264 17.94 -3.54 8.38
C VAL A 264 18.17 -4.37 9.64
N GLU A 265 19.26 -5.11 9.69
CA GLU A 265 19.66 -5.78 10.94
C GLU A 265 20.10 -4.78 12.02
N PRO A 266 19.79 -4.99 13.28
CA PRO A 266 19.04 -6.11 13.87
C PRO A 266 17.53 -5.87 13.96
N PHE A 267 17.01 -4.81 13.33
CA PHE A 267 15.63 -4.32 13.49
C PHE A 267 14.60 -5.15 12.70
N GLY A 268 15.05 -5.87 11.67
CA GLY A 268 14.16 -6.61 10.78
C GLY A 268 13.50 -5.72 9.72
N TRP A 269 12.27 -6.07 9.33
CA TRP A 269 11.50 -5.29 8.36
C TRP A 269 10.92 -4.04 8.98
N LEU A 270 11.35 -2.90 8.45
CA LEU A 270 10.86 -1.56 8.75
C LEU A 270 9.96 -1.07 7.61
N HIS A 271 9.13 -0.06 7.85
CA HIS A 271 8.20 0.46 6.88
C HIS A 271 8.60 1.84 6.36
N ALA A 272 8.20 2.14 5.13
CA ALA A 272 8.31 3.49 4.59
C ALA A 272 7.05 3.85 3.80
N ASP A 273 6.35 4.91 4.22
CA ASP A 273 5.22 5.47 3.48
C ASP A 273 5.63 6.80 2.84
N LEU A 274 6.02 6.71 1.57
CA LEU A 274 6.60 7.84 0.84
C LEU A 274 5.57 8.93 0.56
N SER A 275 4.35 8.54 0.21
CA SER A 275 3.30 9.49 -0.16
C SER A 275 2.76 10.25 1.06
N PHE A 276 2.61 9.58 2.20
CA PHE A 276 2.21 10.23 3.46
C PHE A 276 3.35 11.09 4.01
N GLY A 277 4.60 10.63 3.94
CA GLY A 277 5.77 11.44 4.25
C GLY A 277 5.89 12.68 3.38
N GLY A 278 5.73 12.54 2.06
CA GLY A 278 5.73 13.67 1.13
C GLY A 278 4.55 14.62 1.32
N SER A 279 3.37 14.10 1.71
CA SER A 279 2.23 14.95 2.11
C SER A 279 2.55 15.76 3.36
N ALA A 280 3.19 15.14 4.36
CA ALA A 280 3.61 15.79 5.59
C ALA A 280 4.65 16.89 5.31
N PHE A 281 5.67 16.59 4.50
CA PHE A 281 6.66 17.58 4.07
C PHE A 281 6.02 18.82 3.45
N ARG A 282 5.09 18.63 2.52
CA ARG A 282 4.38 19.74 1.85
C ARG A 282 3.48 20.54 2.79
N ALA A 283 3.06 19.95 3.90
CA ALA A 283 2.29 20.60 4.96
C ALA A 283 3.17 21.29 6.02
N GLY A 284 4.50 21.13 5.99
CA GLY A 284 5.42 21.61 7.02
C GLY A 284 5.34 20.81 8.33
N ASP A 285 4.84 19.56 8.27
CA ASP A 285 4.66 18.68 9.43
C ASP A 285 5.79 17.65 9.50
N GLU A 286 6.92 18.07 10.06
CA GLU A 286 8.12 17.24 10.13
C GLU A 286 7.96 16.07 11.10
N GLU A 287 7.16 16.22 12.17
CA GLU A 287 6.87 15.11 13.10
C GLU A 287 6.19 13.94 12.39
N ARG A 288 5.21 14.23 11.55
CA ARG A 288 4.51 13.23 10.75
C ARG A 288 5.38 12.67 9.65
N ARG A 289 6.21 13.50 9.00
CA ARG A 289 7.15 13.05 7.98
C ARG A 289 8.16 12.07 8.55
N ALA A 290 8.79 12.42 9.67
CA ALA A 290 9.75 11.55 10.34
C ALA A 290 9.14 10.23 10.82
N PHE A 291 7.87 10.24 11.24
CA PHE A 291 7.18 9.04 11.67
C PHE A 291 7.02 8.01 10.55
N TYR A 292 6.66 8.42 9.34
CA TYR A 292 6.45 7.51 8.21
C TYR A 292 7.74 6.94 7.60
N PHE A 293 8.88 7.25 8.15
CA PHE A 293 10.10 6.48 8.02
C PHE A 293 10.24 5.54 9.22
N CYS A 294 10.33 4.25 8.97
CA CYS A 294 10.33 3.12 9.89
C CYS A 294 8.96 2.73 10.47
N ASN A 295 7.92 3.55 10.35
CA ASN A 295 6.62 3.30 10.98
C ASN A 295 5.43 3.46 10.03
N LEU A 296 4.30 2.84 10.42
CA LEU A 296 2.97 3.07 9.86
C LEU A 296 1.97 3.45 10.96
N ASP A 297 0.85 4.04 10.57
CA ASP A 297 -0.32 4.16 11.43
C ASP A 297 -1.14 2.84 11.42
N PRO A 298 -2.02 2.58 12.40
CA PRO A 298 -2.76 1.32 12.52
C PRO A 298 -3.94 1.19 11.55
N PHE A 299 -4.12 2.15 10.65
CA PHE A 299 -5.21 2.14 9.68
C PHE A 299 -4.78 1.51 8.36
N ARG A 300 -4.19 0.32 8.44
CA ARG A 300 -3.70 -0.43 7.28
C ARG A 300 -4.38 -1.78 7.18
N MET A 301 -4.84 -2.11 5.98
CA MET A 301 -5.23 -3.45 5.59
C MET A 301 -4.23 -3.95 4.57
N VAL A 302 -3.50 -5.02 4.88
CA VAL A 302 -2.61 -5.65 3.92
C VAL A 302 -3.41 -6.66 3.11
N ALA A 303 -3.52 -6.49 1.80
CA ALA A 303 -4.10 -7.44 0.87
C ALA A 303 -3.03 -8.13 0.02
N ASN A 304 -1.93 -7.43 -0.24
CA ASN A 304 -0.86 -7.90 -1.11
C ASN A 304 0.53 -7.73 -0.51
N THR A 305 1.41 -8.67 -0.84
CA THR A 305 2.86 -8.62 -0.59
C THR A 305 3.67 -8.80 -1.87
N ALA A 306 3.01 -8.89 -3.02
CA ALA A 306 3.60 -8.89 -4.34
C ALA A 306 2.66 -8.16 -5.30
N PHE A 307 3.22 -7.44 -6.25
CA PHE A 307 2.46 -6.81 -7.34
C PHE A 307 2.15 -7.83 -8.44
N GLN A 308 0.96 -7.72 -9.04
CA GLN A 308 0.46 -8.57 -10.12
C GLN A 308 0.57 -10.09 -9.86
N ALA A 309 0.50 -10.51 -8.60
CA ALA A 309 0.49 -11.93 -8.28
C ALA A 309 -0.74 -12.63 -8.90
N PRO A 310 -0.59 -13.86 -9.42
CA PRO A 310 -1.71 -14.59 -10.01
C PRO A 310 -2.86 -14.76 -9.02
N LEU A 311 -4.07 -14.37 -9.43
CA LEU A 311 -5.30 -14.61 -8.69
C LEU A 311 -5.74 -16.09 -8.82
N ARG A 312 -6.55 -16.59 -7.89
CA ARG A 312 -7.08 -17.95 -7.89
C ARG A 312 -8.60 -17.93 -7.72
N PRO A 313 -9.38 -18.36 -8.75
CA PRO A 313 -8.93 -18.85 -10.06
C PRO A 313 -8.21 -17.79 -10.88
N VAL A 314 -7.41 -18.22 -11.86
CA VAL A 314 -6.63 -17.30 -12.69
C VAL A 314 -7.57 -16.44 -13.53
N LYS A 315 -7.40 -15.14 -13.49
CA LYS A 315 -8.07 -14.18 -14.36
C LYS A 315 -7.44 -14.23 -15.76
N GLN A 316 -8.24 -14.22 -16.81
CA GLN A 316 -7.75 -14.23 -18.20
C GLN A 316 -7.38 -12.85 -18.69
N GLY A 317 -8.11 -11.81 -18.24
CA GLY A 317 -7.80 -10.41 -18.53
C GLY A 317 -6.56 -9.91 -17.79
N LEU A 318 -6.04 -8.76 -18.21
CA LEU A 318 -4.91 -8.09 -17.54
C LEU A 318 -5.25 -7.76 -16.09
N ARG A 319 -4.24 -7.78 -15.23
CA ARG A 319 -4.36 -7.31 -13.86
C ARG A 319 -4.42 -5.77 -13.84
N ALA A 320 -5.19 -5.22 -12.92
CA ALA A 320 -5.44 -3.79 -12.86
C ALA A 320 -4.40 -3.03 -12.03
N ASP A 321 -3.33 -2.56 -12.67
CA ASP A 321 -2.43 -1.56 -12.09
C ASP A 321 -2.98 -0.14 -12.35
N PRO A 322 -2.92 0.80 -11.41
CA PRO A 322 -2.27 0.77 -10.08
C PRO A 322 -3.12 0.18 -8.95
N TYR A 323 -4.34 -0.22 -9.20
CA TYR A 323 -5.26 -0.74 -8.18
C TYR A 323 -5.19 -2.26 -8.05
N ASP A 324 -4.04 -2.85 -8.35
CA ASP A 324 -3.82 -4.29 -8.30
C ASP A 324 -4.29 -4.88 -6.96
N ASN A 325 -5.36 -5.68 -7.04
CA ASN A 325 -5.99 -6.32 -5.88
C ASN A 325 -6.25 -5.39 -4.68
N GLN A 326 -6.73 -4.18 -4.93
CA GLN A 326 -7.10 -3.23 -3.87
C GLN A 326 -8.59 -2.91 -3.87
N VAL A 327 -9.20 -2.89 -5.07
CA VAL A 327 -10.60 -2.51 -5.25
C VAL A 327 -11.46 -3.66 -5.79
N GLY A 328 -10.84 -4.77 -6.13
CA GLY A 328 -11.46 -5.89 -6.81
C GLY A 328 -11.25 -5.84 -8.31
N GLU A 329 -11.33 -7.01 -8.93
CA GLU A 329 -11.21 -7.20 -10.38
C GLU A 329 -12.30 -8.14 -10.87
N CYS A 330 -12.81 -7.93 -12.08
CA CYS A 330 -13.79 -8.82 -12.66
C CYS A 330 -13.60 -9.00 -14.17
N GLU A 331 -14.14 -10.10 -14.68
CA GLU A 331 -14.16 -10.41 -16.11
C GLU A 331 -15.46 -11.14 -16.47
N ILE A 332 -15.98 -10.88 -17.68
CA ILE A 332 -17.15 -11.55 -18.24
C ILE A 332 -16.70 -12.40 -19.42
N ASP A 333 -16.99 -13.71 -19.40
CA ASP A 333 -16.51 -14.69 -20.39
C ASP A 333 -15.02 -14.53 -20.70
N GLY A 334 -14.18 -14.30 -19.68
CA GLY A 334 -12.74 -14.11 -19.81
C GLY A 334 -12.28 -12.72 -20.32
N THR A 335 -13.22 -11.80 -20.56
CA THR A 335 -12.93 -10.42 -20.93
C THR A 335 -12.92 -9.54 -19.68
N GLY A 336 -11.75 -8.97 -19.33
CA GLY A 336 -11.60 -8.10 -18.16
C GLY A 336 -12.40 -6.81 -18.28
N LEU A 337 -12.98 -6.37 -17.15
CA LEU A 337 -13.59 -5.05 -17.00
C LEU A 337 -12.62 -4.14 -16.25
N TYR A 338 -12.50 -2.86 -16.67
CA TYR A 338 -11.52 -1.92 -16.15
C TYR A 338 -12.08 -0.50 -15.97
N GLY A 339 -11.47 0.27 -15.09
CA GLY A 339 -11.74 1.69 -14.92
C GLY A 339 -13.21 1.96 -14.58
N THR A 340 -13.93 2.67 -15.47
CA THR A 340 -15.32 3.05 -15.26
C THR A 340 -16.33 1.99 -15.65
N GLN A 341 -15.91 0.76 -15.99
CA GLN A 341 -16.81 -0.33 -16.38
C GLN A 341 -17.49 -1.00 -15.17
N PHE A 342 -16.97 -0.77 -13.99
CA PHE A 342 -17.57 -1.15 -12.71
C PHE A 342 -17.37 -0.07 -11.66
N HIS A 343 -18.20 -0.06 -10.62
CA HIS A 343 -18.03 0.74 -9.41
C HIS A 343 -17.51 -0.16 -8.30
N TYR A 344 -16.48 0.27 -7.59
CA TYR A 344 -16.09 -0.35 -6.33
C TYR A 344 -16.47 0.54 -5.15
N TYR A 345 -16.64 -0.08 -3.99
CA TYR A 345 -16.91 0.66 -2.76
C TYR A 345 -16.29 -0.02 -1.56
N HIS A 346 -15.95 0.79 -0.56
CA HIS A 346 -15.56 0.35 0.76
C HIS A 346 -16.44 1.06 1.79
N LYS A 347 -16.98 0.30 2.73
CA LYS A 347 -17.83 0.83 3.80
C LYS A 347 -17.25 0.42 5.15
N MET A 348 -16.87 1.40 5.98
CA MET A 348 -16.56 1.16 7.38
C MET A 348 -17.84 0.75 8.09
N ILE A 349 -17.86 -0.43 8.71
CA ILE A 349 -18.94 -0.91 9.54
C ILE A 349 -18.64 -0.57 10.99
N ASP A 350 -17.42 -0.88 11.44
CA ASP A 350 -16.95 -0.53 12.78
C ASP A 350 -15.43 -0.36 12.80
N ILE A 351 -14.95 0.50 13.68
CA ILE A 351 -13.54 0.71 13.97
C ILE A 351 -13.36 1.23 15.38
N HIS A 352 -12.62 0.52 16.21
CA HIS A 352 -12.33 0.95 17.58
C HIS A 352 -10.97 0.48 18.07
N PRO A 353 -10.33 1.21 19.00
CA PRO A 353 -9.09 0.76 19.62
C PRO A 353 -9.32 -0.47 20.49
N VAL A 354 -8.33 -1.37 20.46
CA VAL A 354 -8.31 -2.57 21.32
C VAL A 354 -7.19 -2.38 22.35
N PRO A 355 -7.40 -2.78 23.61
CA PRO A 355 -6.39 -2.69 24.66
C PRO A 355 -5.07 -3.43 24.33
#